data_a8df16a2738ad8a90fda7242a251c5f6
#
_entry.id   a8df16a2738ad8a90fda7242a251c5f6
#
_cell.length_a   1.000
_cell.length_b   1.000
_cell.length_c   1.000
_cell.angle_alpha   90.00
_cell.angle_beta   90.00
_cell.angle_gamma   90.00
#
_symmetry.space_group_name_H-M   'P 1'
#
loop_
_entity.id
_entity.type
_entity.pdbx_description
1 polymer ?
#
loop_
_entity_poly.entity_id
_entity_poly.type
_entity_poly.pdbx_seq_one_letter_code
_entity_poly.pdbx_strand_id
1 'polypeptide(L)'
;MKPNFQYLSDLRKVIKEKGIDAVIINSTDPHQSENSPLHWRGREWLTGFASENGTNGTVVVTQNDALCWTDSRYFIQAEDQLKDTGFSMMEEDGPNAVDLIDWVVEHTSAGQTVGMDGMTFSISMAQRLEQALGDNGVKLDTHFDAFEHIYPDRPSAPKTHSSFMTKRLWEKQSIRRCRES
;
A
#
# COMPACT_ATOMS: atom_id res chain seq x y z
N MET A 1 -11.83 -11.85 -2.21
CA MET A 1 -12.53 -10.54 -2.22
C MET A 1 -12.68 -10.17 -3.69
N LYS A 2 -13.87 -9.87 -4.19
CA LYS A 2 -14.01 -9.48 -5.61
C LYS A 2 -13.54 -8.05 -5.77
N PRO A 3 -12.66 -7.75 -6.74
CA PRO A 3 -12.26 -6.38 -7.03
C PRO A 3 -13.47 -5.56 -7.42
N ASN A 4 -13.57 -4.37 -6.91
CA ASN A 4 -14.66 -3.49 -7.26
C ASN A 4 -14.11 -2.40 -8.21
N PHE A 5 -14.30 -2.58 -9.50
CA PHE A 5 -13.91 -1.61 -10.54
C PHE A 5 -14.43 -0.19 -10.28
N GLN A 6 -15.52 -0.10 -9.54
CA GLN A 6 -16.08 1.18 -9.16
C GLN A 6 -15.10 1.96 -8.27
N TYR A 7 -14.37 1.30 -7.37
CA TYR A 7 -13.44 1.96 -6.47
C TYR A 7 -12.23 2.56 -7.20
N LEU A 8 -11.71 1.91 -8.25
CA LEU A 8 -10.67 2.51 -9.08
C LEU A 8 -11.18 3.77 -9.79
N SER A 9 -12.41 3.72 -10.33
CA SER A 9 -13.05 4.88 -10.94
C SER A 9 -13.30 5.99 -9.93
N ASP A 10 -13.74 5.64 -8.72
CA ASP A 10 -13.98 6.61 -7.65
C ASP A 10 -12.67 7.22 -7.14
N LEU A 11 -11.60 6.42 -7.03
CA LEU A 11 -10.26 6.92 -6.71
C LEU A 11 -9.78 7.94 -7.75
N ARG A 12 -9.94 7.64 -9.04
CA ARG A 12 -9.57 8.57 -10.11
C ARG A 12 -10.33 9.89 -10.06
N LYS A 13 -11.62 9.87 -9.69
CA LYS A 13 -12.39 11.10 -9.45
C LYS A 13 -11.82 11.90 -8.28
N VAL A 14 -11.57 11.22 -7.15
CA VAL A 14 -11.06 11.85 -5.94
C VAL A 14 -9.70 12.49 -6.17
N ILE A 15 -8.73 11.77 -6.76
CA ILE A 15 -7.40 12.35 -7.03
C ILE A 15 -7.50 13.55 -7.96
N LYS A 16 -8.36 13.49 -8.99
CA LYS A 16 -8.61 14.63 -9.89
C LYS A 16 -9.20 15.83 -9.14
N GLU A 17 -10.21 15.62 -8.29
CA GLU A 17 -10.85 16.67 -7.50
C GLU A 17 -9.91 17.31 -6.48
N LYS A 18 -8.97 16.53 -5.95
CA LYS A 18 -7.96 16.97 -4.97
C LYS A 18 -6.71 17.58 -5.62
N GLY A 19 -6.60 17.56 -6.94
CA GLY A 19 -5.41 18.04 -7.65
C GLY A 19 -4.19 17.13 -7.44
N ILE A 20 -4.43 15.84 -7.24
CA ILE A 20 -3.41 14.79 -7.16
C ILE A 20 -3.32 14.14 -8.55
N ASP A 21 -2.13 14.06 -9.11
CA ASP A 21 -1.91 13.50 -10.45
C ASP A 21 -1.60 12.01 -10.42
N ALA A 22 -0.90 11.56 -9.38
CA ALA A 22 -0.66 10.15 -9.10
C ALA A 22 -0.80 9.88 -7.60
N VAL A 23 -1.24 8.69 -7.22
CA VAL A 23 -1.27 8.24 -5.83
C VAL A 23 -0.50 6.94 -5.67
N ILE A 24 0.34 6.87 -4.62
CA ILE A 24 1.09 5.68 -4.25
C ILE A 24 0.45 5.07 -3.00
N ILE A 25 0.08 3.81 -3.07
CA ILE A 25 -0.61 3.09 -2.00
C ILE A 25 0.18 1.84 -1.63
N ASN A 26 0.64 1.76 -0.39
CA ASN A 26 1.38 0.62 0.14
C ASN A 26 0.43 -0.39 0.83
N SER A 27 0.93 -1.59 1.10
CA SER A 27 0.22 -2.65 1.83
C SER A 27 0.60 -2.75 3.31
N THR A 28 1.50 -1.89 3.80
CA THR A 28 1.97 -1.90 5.18
C THR A 28 1.15 -1.00 6.11
N ASP A 29 1.28 -1.24 7.40
CA ASP A 29 0.79 -0.35 8.45
C ASP A 29 1.91 0.61 8.94
N PRO A 30 1.65 1.52 9.89
CA PRO A 30 2.66 2.43 10.44
C PRO A 30 3.87 1.75 11.10
N HIS A 31 3.76 0.46 11.43
CA HIS A 31 4.85 -0.33 12.00
C HIS A 31 5.62 -1.13 10.95
N GLN A 32 5.27 -0.99 9.68
CA GLN A 32 5.82 -1.78 8.57
C GLN A 32 5.66 -3.29 8.80
N SER A 33 4.50 -3.68 9.34
CA SER A 33 4.20 -5.07 9.65
C SER A 33 3.98 -5.87 8.38
N GLU A 34 4.52 -7.09 8.32
CA GLU A 34 4.26 -8.05 7.23
C GLU A 34 2.76 -8.42 7.17
N ASN A 35 2.15 -8.60 8.34
CA ASN A 35 0.72 -8.88 8.48
C ASN A 35 0.00 -7.66 9.04
N SER A 36 -0.37 -6.74 8.16
CA SER A 36 -1.06 -5.52 8.55
C SER A 36 -2.49 -5.79 9.02
N PRO A 37 -2.99 -5.08 10.04
CA PRO A 37 -4.40 -5.10 10.42
C PRO A 37 -5.31 -4.68 9.24
N LEU A 38 -6.55 -5.15 9.24
CA LEU A 38 -7.52 -4.92 8.16
C LEU A 38 -7.70 -3.43 7.77
N HIS A 39 -7.57 -2.52 8.74
CA HIS A 39 -7.60 -1.08 8.47
C HIS A 39 -6.57 -0.64 7.41
N TRP A 40 -5.39 -1.25 7.44
CA TRP A 40 -4.26 -0.90 6.58
C TRP A 40 -4.20 -1.76 5.30
N ARG A 41 -5.12 -2.70 5.12
CA ARG A 41 -5.19 -3.59 3.93
C ARG A 41 -6.03 -3.00 2.79
N GLY A 42 -6.13 -1.68 2.71
CA GLY A 42 -6.91 -0.99 1.67
C GLY A 42 -6.42 -1.28 0.26
N ARG A 43 -5.11 -1.45 0.04
CA ARG A 43 -4.55 -1.85 -1.25
C ARG A 43 -5.14 -3.19 -1.72
N GLU A 44 -5.21 -4.20 -0.85
CA GLU A 44 -5.78 -5.50 -1.19
C GLU A 44 -7.28 -5.41 -1.49
N TRP A 45 -7.99 -4.60 -0.71
CA TRP A 45 -9.40 -4.30 -0.94
C TRP A 45 -9.63 -3.62 -2.30
N LEU A 46 -8.74 -2.68 -2.70
CA LEU A 46 -8.83 -1.95 -3.96
C LEU A 46 -8.53 -2.85 -5.16
N THR A 47 -7.45 -3.62 -5.11
CA THR A 47 -6.96 -4.40 -6.25
C THR A 47 -7.56 -5.80 -6.37
N GLY A 48 -8.03 -6.37 -5.25
CA GLY A 48 -8.39 -7.79 -5.17
C GLY A 48 -7.19 -8.73 -5.05
N PHE A 49 -5.96 -8.22 -5.18
CA PHE A 49 -4.74 -8.99 -4.96
C PHE A 49 -4.49 -9.12 -3.47
N ALA A 50 -4.91 -10.25 -2.90
CA ALA A 50 -4.96 -10.48 -1.46
C ALA A 50 -4.74 -11.96 -1.11
N SER A 51 -4.25 -12.22 0.10
CA SER A 51 -4.23 -13.54 0.71
C SER A 51 -4.67 -13.49 2.17
N GLU A 52 -4.85 -14.65 2.79
CA GLU A 52 -5.23 -14.74 4.21
C GLU A 52 -4.18 -14.05 5.11
N ASN A 53 -2.92 -14.24 4.81
CA ASN A 53 -1.79 -13.67 5.56
C ASN A 53 -1.30 -12.32 5.02
N GLY A 54 -1.98 -11.73 4.06
CA GLY A 54 -1.54 -10.52 3.37
C GLY A 54 -0.69 -10.84 2.13
N THR A 55 -0.51 -9.82 1.29
CA THR A 55 0.38 -9.87 0.11
C THR A 55 1.28 -8.65 0.11
N ASN A 56 2.52 -8.81 -0.34
CA ASN A 56 3.39 -7.67 -0.56
C ASN A 56 3.04 -6.98 -1.87
N GLY A 57 3.02 -5.66 -1.87
CA GLY A 57 2.86 -4.88 -3.09
C GLY A 57 2.54 -3.42 -2.85
N THR A 58 2.96 -2.61 -3.80
CA THR A 58 2.70 -1.17 -3.84
C THR A 58 1.95 -0.84 -5.12
N VAL A 59 0.94 0.01 -5.01
CA VAL A 59 0.11 0.41 -6.15
C VAL A 59 0.39 1.86 -6.51
N VAL A 60 0.46 2.15 -7.80
CA VAL A 60 0.43 3.50 -8.34
C VAL A 60 -0.80 3.65 -9.23
N VAL A 61 -1.59 4.68 -8.98
CA VAL A 61 -2.76 5.02 -9.79
C VAL A 61 -2.64 6.44 -10.30
N THR A 62 -2.76 6.59 -11.62
CA THR A 62 -2.90 7.87 -12.32
C THR A 62 -4.29 7.94 -12.96
N GLN A 63 -4.59 9.01 -13.70
CA GLN A 63 -5.83 9.06 -14.50
C GLN A 63 -5.89 7.96 -15.55
N ASN A 64 -4.75 7.52 -16.08
CA ASN A 64 -4.66 6.57 -17.18
C ASN A 64 -4.19 5.19 -16.73
N ASP A 65 -3.27 5.12 -15.77
CA ASP A 65 -2.61 3.89 -15.34
C ASP A 65 -3.10 3.42 -13.97
N ALA A 66 -3.05 2.12 -13.75
CA ALA A 66 -3.26 1.48 -12.47
C ALA A 66 -2.32 0.27 -12.39
N LEU A 67 -1.24 0.41 -11.67
CA LEU A 67 -0.13 -0.55 -11.64
C LEU A 67 0.08 -1.07 -10.23
N CYS A 68 0.45 -2.35 -10.12
CA CYS A 68 0.72 -3.01 -8.86
C CYS A 68 2.09 -3.67 -8.89
N TRP A 69 3.06 -3.09 -8.21
CA TRP A 69 4.37 -3.70 -7.98
C TRP A 69 4.26 -4.79 -6.95
N THR A 70 4.92 -5.91 -7.19
CA THR A 70 5.05 -7.00 -6.24
C THR A 70 6.34 -7.78 -6.50
N ASP A 71 6.81 -8.54 -5.51
CA ASP A 71 8.02 -9.35 -5.62
C ASP A 71 7.73 -10.74 -6.22
N SER A 72 8.81 -11.43 -6.62
CA SER A 72 8.76 -12.69 -7.36
C SER A 72 8.00 -13.83 -6.66
N ARG A 73 7.82 -13.76 -5.35
CA ARG A 73 7.03 -14.73 -4.58
C ARG A 73 5.56 -14.73 -4.95
N TYR A 74 5.08 -13.62 -5.51
CA TYR A 74 3.66 -13.36 -5.77
C TYR A 74 3.32 -13.22 -7.26
N PHE A 75 4.25 -13.32 -8.20
CA PHE A 75 3.99 -13.06 -9.62
C PHE A 75 2.82 -13.87 -10.18
N ILE A 76 2.83 -15.19 -9.99
CA ILE A 76 1.77 -16.07 -10.49
C ILE A 76 0.41 -15.70 -9.86
N GLN A 77 0.40 -15.42 -8.55
CA GLN A 77 -0.82 -15.05 -7.86
C GLN A 77 -1.31 -13.66 -8.30
N ALA A 78 -0.41 -12.71 -8.49
CA ALA A 78 -0.76 -11.36 -8.93
C ALA A 78 -1.30 -11.35 -10.36
N GLU A 79 -0.69 -12.09 -11.29
CA GLU A 79 -1.20 -12.25 -12.66
C GLU A 79 -2.63 -12.80 -12.69
N ASP A 80 -2.93 -13.80 -11.86
CA ASP A 80 -4.27 -14.39 -11.80
C ASP A 80 -5.28 -13.44 -11.13
N GLN A 81 -4.93 -12.85 -10.00
CA GLN A 81 -5.86 -12.06 -9.20
C GLN A 81 -6.07 -10.63 -9.74
N LEU A 82 -5.10 -10.05 -10.44
CA LEU A 82 -5.23 -8.73 -11.07
C LEU A 82 -5.94 -8.79 -12.43
N LYS A 83 -6.13 -9.99 -12.97
CA LYS A 83 -6.82 -10.17 -14.24
C LYS A 83 -8.21 -9.54 -14.20
N ASP A 84 -8.55 -8.77 -15.22
CA ASP A 84 -9.83 -8.08 -15.37
C ASP A 84 -10.18 -7.08 -14.23
N THR A 85 -9.19 -6.68 -13.41
CA THR A 85 -9.40 -5.70 -12.33
C THR A 85 -9.14 -4.25 -12.73
N GLY A 86 -8.52 -4.05 -13.88
CA GLY A 86 -8.03 -2.75 -14.34
C GLY A 86 -6.63 -2.41 -13.82
N PHE A 87 -6.02 -3.28 -13.02
CA PHE A 87 -4.63 -3.17 -12.59
C PHE A 87 -3.73 -4.08 -13.42
N SER A 88 -2.53 -3.60 -13.74
CA SER A 88 -1.47 -4.39 -14.35
C SER A 88 -0.36 -4.66 -13.33
N MET A 89 0.18 -5.88 -13.35
CA MET A 89 1.32 -6.25 -12.51
C MET A 89 2.59 -5.58 -13.03
N MET A 90 3.43 -5.15 -12.09
CA MET A 90 4.81 -4.70 -12.31
C MET A 90 5.74 -5.54 -11.43
N GLU A 91 6.88 -5.96 -11.98
CA GLU A 91 7.89 -6.71 -11.24
C GLU A 91 8.73 -5.75 -10.38
N GLU A 92 8.76 -5.98 -9.05
CA GLU A 92 9.62 -5.24 -8.11
C GLU A 92 11.05 -5.78 -8.15
N ASP A 93 11.20 -7.09 -8.41
CA ASP A 93 12.48 -7.79 -8.57
C ASP A 93 12.45 -8.69 -9.82
N GLY A 94 13.60 -9.25 -10.19
CA GLY A 94 13.70 -10.13 -11.35
C GLY A 94 14.21 -9.45 -12.61
N PRO A 95 14.16 -10.15 -13.75
CA PRO A 95 14.81 -9.69 -14.99
C PRO A 95 14.09 -8.50 -15.65
N ASN A 96 12.81 -8.31 -15.38
CA ASN A 96 12.00 -7.21 -15.93
C ASN A 96 11.64 -6.18 -14.86
N ALA A 97 12.37 -6.17 -13.74
CA ALA A 97 12.09 -5.26 -12.63
C ALA A 97 12.14 -3.79 -13.08
N VAL A 98 11.14 -3.05 -12.65
CA VAL A 98 11.04 -1.60 -12.88
C VAL A 98 11.00 -0.92 -11.51
N ASP A 99 11.95 -0.02 -11.25
CA ASP A 99 11.93 0.75 -10.01
C ASP A 99 10.70 1.65 -9.97
N LEU A 100 9.96 1.59 -8.88
CA LEU A 100 8.71 2.35 -8.70
C LEU A 100 8.96 3.86 -8.73
N ILE A 101 10.05 4.32 -8.12
CA ILE A 101 10.37 5.76 -8.06
C ILE A 101 10.72 6.26 -9.45
N ASP A 102 11.54 5.52 -10.19
CA ASP A 102 11.93 5.87 -11.56
C ASP A 102 10.68 5.94 -12.45
N TRP A 103 9.80 4.94 -12.34
CA TRP A 103 8.54 4.95 -13.10
C TRP A 103 7.68 6.17 -12.78
N VAL A 104 7.50 6.51 -11.49
CA VAL A 104 6.68 7.66 -11.10
C VAL A 104 7.29 8.97 -11.59
N VAL A 105 8.62 9.12 -11.52
CA VAL A 105 9.34 10.28 -12.04
C VAL A 105 9.17 10.41 -13.57
N GLU A 106 9.28 9.32 -14.31
CA GLU A 106 9.13 9.31 -15.76
C GLU A 106 7.70 9.65 -16.23
N HIS A 107 6.69 9.32 -15.40
CA HIS A 107 5.27 9.49 -15.74
C HIS A 107 4.62 10.70 -15.06
N THR A 108 5.42 11.55 -14.40
CA THR A 108 4.98 12.82 -13.83
C THR A 108 5.77 13.99 -14.42
N SER A 109 5.21 15.18 -14.32
CA SER A 109 5.81 16.41 -14.89
C SER A 109 5.88 17.51 -13.83
N ALA A 110 6.77 18.47 -14.03
CA ALA A 110 6.92 19.62 -13.15
C ALA A 110 5.58 20.33 -12.90
N GLY A 111 5.31 20.63 -11.63
CA GLY A 111 4.07 21.24 -11.18
C GLY A 111 2.96 20.24 -10.77
N GLN A 112 3.11 18.96 -11.09
CA GLN A 112 2.20 17.92 -10.66
C GLN A 112 2.41 17.54 -9.19
N THR A 113 1.43 16.81 -8.63
CA THR A 113 1.46 16.36 -7.23
C THR A 113 1.23 14.85 -7.16
N VAL A 114 2.12 14.17 -6.45
CA VAL A 114 2.00 12.76 -6.09
C VAL A 114 1.51 12.67 -4.65
N GLY A 115 0.42 11.94 -4.40
CA GLY A 115 -0.15 11.74 -3.07
C GLY A 115 0.22 10.38 -2.48
N MET A 116 0.43 10.31 -1.17
CA MET A 116 0.55 9.05 -0.43
C MET A 116 0.15 9.23 1.04
N ASP A 117 -0.25 8.14 1.69
CA ASP A 117 -0.36 8.11 3.15
C ASP A 117 1.03 7.85 3.77
N GLY A 118 1.68 8.90 4.21
CA GLY A 118 3.03 8.83 4.81
C GLY A 118 3.12 7.95 6.05
N MET A 119 1.99 7.63 6.70
CA MET A 119 1.96 6.70 7.84
C MET A 119 2.27 5.25 7.43
N THR A 120 2.10 4.91 6.15
CA THR A 120 2.32 3.55 5.63
C THR A 120 3.67 3.36 4.97
N PHE A 121 4.52 4.38 4.94
CA PHE A 121 5.84 4.33 4.33
C PHE A 121 6.95 4.51 5.36
N SER A 122 8.10 3.89 5.11
CA SER A 122 9.30 4.18 5.89
C SER A 122 9.80 5.60 5.60
N ILE A 123 10.44 6.23 6.60
CA ILE A 123 11.03 7.56 6.43
C ILE A 123 12.03 7.58 5.27
N SER A 124 12.84 6.53 5.13
CA SER A 124 13.82 6.44 4.04
C SER A 124 13.17 6.38 2.67
N MET A 125 12.05 5.67 2.52
CA MET A 125 11.31 5.62 1.25
C MET A 125 10.67 6.97 0.93
N ALA A 126 10.04 7.60 1.93
CA ALA A 126 9.45 8.92 1.77
C ALA A 126 10.50 9.98 1.35
N GLN A 127 11.68 9.96 1.96
CA GLN A 127 12.78 10.88 1.62
C GLN A 127 13.32 10.63 0.21
N ARG A 128 13.48 9.37 -0.22
CA ARG A 128 13.89 9.04 -1.59
C ARG A 128 12.87 9.53 -2.62
N LEU A 129 11.58 9.33 -2.36
CA LEU A 129 10.49 9.83 -3.20
C LEU A 129 10.50 11.36 -3.26
N GLU A 130 10.56 12.02 -2.10
CA GLU A 130 10.56 13.47 -2.01
C GLU A 130 11.73 14.09 -2.79
N GLN A 131 12.93 13.51 -2.65
CA GLN A 131 14.11 13.98 -3.40
C GLN A 131 13.94 13.76 -4.90
N ALA A 132 13.62 12.53 -5.34
CA ALA A 132 13.53 12.21 -6.77
C ALA A 132 12.43 13.02 -7.47
N LEU A 133 11.28 13.20 -6.83
CA LEU A 133 10.19 14.01 -7.35
C LEU A 133 10.54 15.49 -7.34
N GLY A 134 11.15 15.98 -6.24
CA GLY A 134 11.56 17.37 -6.09
C GLY A 134 12.59 17.81 -7.13
N ASP A 135 13.56 16.96 -7.45
CA ASP A 135 14.56 17.20 -8.51
C ASP A 135 13.91 17.38 -9.89
N ASN A 136 12.70 16.86 -10.08
CA ASN A 136 11.90 16.98 -11.29
C ASN A 136 10.75 18.01 -11.18
N GLY A 137 10.71 18.80 -10.10
CA GLY A 137 9.70 19.82 -9.88
C GLY A 137 8.29 19.29 -9.57
N VAL A 138 8.19 18.03 -9.14
CA VAL A 138 6.95 17.37 -8.73
C VAL A 138 6.82 17.44 -7.20
N LYS A 139 5.62 17.71 -6.70
CA LYS A 139 5.33 17.77 -5.26
C LYS A 139 4.96 16.40 -4.72
N LEU A 140 5.39 16.09 -3.49
CA LEU A 140 4.92 14.94 -2.73
C LEU A 140 3.97 15.40 -1.62
N ASP A 141 2.73 14.90 -1.62
CA ASP A 141 1.78 15.06 -0.52
C ASP A 141 1.74 13.78 0.31
N THR A 142 2.33 13.81 1.50
CA THR A 142 2.39 12.68 2.44
C THR A 142 1.19 12.56 3.37
N HIS A 143 0.17 13.39 3.18
CA HIS A 143 -1.04 13.41 4.02
C HIS A 143 -2.28 12.92 3.27
N PHE A 144 -2.11 12.35 2.09
CA PHE A 144 -3.21 11.89 1.27
C PHE A 144 -3.52 10.40 1.52
N ASP A 145 -4.45 10.12 2.43
CA ASP A 145 -5.03 8.78 2.58
C ASP A 145 -6.20 8.60 1.61
N ALA A 146 -5.96 7.87 0.51
CA ALA A 146 -6.97 7.60 -0.51
C ALA A 146 -8.22 6.90 0.05
N PHE A 147 -8.06 6.04 1.06
CA PHE A 147 -9.14 5.22 1.61
C PHE A 147 -10.08 5.98 2.53
N GLU A 148 -9.72 7.15 3.04
CA GLU A 148 -10.67 8.05 3.70
C GLU A 148 -11.78 8.53 2.76
N HIS A 149 -11.51 8.53 1.46
CA HIS A 149 -12.43 9.05 0.45
C HIS A 149 -13.21 7.97 -0.30
N ILE A 150 -12.65 6.77 -0.46
CA ILE A 150 -13.22 5.73 -1.31
C ILE A 150 -13.65 4.45 -0.57
N TYR A 151 -13.33 4.31 0.72
CA TYR A 151 -13.62 3.10 1.48
C TYR A 151 -14.54 3.39 2.66
N PRO A 152 -15.88 3.51 2.42
CA PRO A 152 -16.84 3.94 3.43
C PRO A 152 -16.95 2.99 4.63
N ASP A 153 -16.77 1.70 4.39
CA ASP A 153 -16.82 0.65 5.41
C ASP A 153 -15.44 0.21 5.89
N ARG A 154 -14.43 1.09 5.77
CA ARG A 154 -13.06 0.79 6.22
C ARG A 154 -13.07 0.39 7.70
N PRO A 155 -12.54 -0.79 8.05
CA PRO A 155 -12.41 -1.19 9.45
C PRO A 155 -11.68 -0.13 10.26
N SER A 156 -12.09 0.09 11.50
CA SER A 156 -11.39 1.05 12.36
C SER A 156 -9.96 0.59 12.67
N ALA A 157 -9.03 1.55 12.80
CA ALA A 157 -7.68 1.26 13.25
C ALA A 157 -7.70 0.59 14.64
N PRO A 158 -6.82 -0.40 14.89
CA PRO A 158 -6.73 -1.04 16.20
C PRO A 158 -6.43 -0.01 17.29
N LYS A 159 -7.21 -0.04 18.37
CA LYS A 159 -7.05 0.84 19.54
C LYS A 159 -6.44 0.10 20.72
N THR A 160 -5.64 -0.93 20.46
CA THR A 160 -5.02 -1.73 21.52
C THR A 160 -3.89 -0.93 22.16
N HIS A 161 -3.99 -0.69 23.46
CA HIS A 161 -2.88 -0.12 24.21
C HIS A 161 -1.73 -1.11 24.29
N SER A 162 -0.51 -0.65 24.04
CA SER A 162 0.69 -1.46 24.32
C SER A 162 0.75 -1.73 25.82
N SER A 163 0.77 -3.01 26.21
CA SER A 163 1.01 -3.39 27.58
C SER A 163 2.42 -3.97 27.71
N PHE A 164 3.17 -3.48 28.69
CA PHE A 164 4.45 -4.12 29.01
C PHE A 164 4.20 -5.52 29.58
N MET A 165 4.77 -6.52 28.93
CA MET A 165 4.74 -7.88 29.45
C MET A 165 5.67 -7.97 30.66
N THR A 166 5.11 -8.02 31.87
CA THR A 166 5.91 -8.23 33.09
C THR A 166 6.48 -9.64 33.08
N LYS A 167 7.65 -9.82 33.71
CA LYS A 167 8.30 -11.14 33.88
C LYS A 167 7.30 -12.23 34.34
N ARG A 168 6.38 -11.86 35.21
CA ARG A 168 5.36 -12.76 35.77
C ARG A 168 4.30 -13.20 34.74
N LEU A 169 3.97 -12.34 33.76
CA LEU A 169 3.07 -12.67 32.63
C LEU A 169 3.78 -13.57 31.60
N TRP A 170 5.06 -13.31 31.35
CA TRP A 170 5.89 -14.12 30.48
C TRP A 170 6.00 -15.56 31.03
N GLU A 171 6.30 -15.73 32.31
CA GLU A 171 6.39 -17.03 32.96
C GLU A 171 5.08 -17.82 32.88
N LYS A 172 3.91 -17.16 33.09
CA LYS A 172 2.61 -17.81 32.98
C LYS A 172 2.29 -18.28 31.55
N GLN A 173 2.63 -17.49 30.54
CA GLN A 173 2.39 -17.86 29.13
C GLN A 173 3.33 -18.97 28.66
N SER A 174 4.58 -18.97 29.09
CA SER A 174 5.55 -20.01 28.79
C SER A 174 5.13 -21.36 29.39
N ILE A 175 4.64 -21.38 30.65
CA ILE A 175 4.12 -22.59 31.31
C ILE A 175 2.87 -23.13 30.62
N ARG A 176 2.00 -22.27 30.10
CA ARG A 176 0.80 -22.70 29.32
C ARG A 176 1.19 -23.41 28.03
N ARG A 177 2.10 -22.83 27.23
CA ARG A 177 2.57 -23.46 25.99
C ARG A 177 3.24 -24.81 26.19
N CYS A 178 4.01 -24.98 27.30
CA CYS A 178 4.63 -26.27 27.62
C CYS A 178 3.64 -27.33 28.13
N ARG A 179 2.40 -27.00 28.47
CA ARG A 179 1.37 -27.96 28.90
C ARG A 179 0.41 -28.36 27.77
N GLU A 180 0.38 -27.62 26.65
CA GLU A 180 -0.46 -27.84 25.49
C GLU A 180 0.32 -28.50 24.32
N SER A 181 1.63 -28.74 24.49
CA SER A 181 2.51 -29.52 23.63
C SER A 181 2.75 -30.92 24.22
#